data_be582cb905d304b35431908afd9130e6
#
_entry.id   be582cb905d304b35431908afd9130e6
#
_cell.length_a   1.000
_cell.length_b   1.000
_cell.length_c   1.000
_cell.angle_alpha   90.00
_cell.angle_beta   90.00
_cell.angle_gamma   90.00
#
_symmetry.space_group_name_H-M   'P 1'
#
loop_
_entity.id
_entity.type
_entity.pdbx_description
1 polymer ?
#
loop_
_entity_poly.entity_id
_entity_poly.type
_entity_poly.pdbx_seq_one_letter_code
_entity_poly.pdbx_strand_id
1 'polypeptide(L)'
;MNNFPQQAGPIGVFDSGYGGLTILHGIRQLLPQYDYLYLGDNARAPYGPRSFDVVYQFTRQAVVKLFEQGCHLIIIGCNTASAKALRSIQQRDLPSLDAKRRVLGIIRPTAESIGNLTNTRHVGILATEGTIKSDSYRLEIQKLFPDIVVQGMACPLWAAIVEANEADSPGADYFVKKRIDSLLRTDPQIDAIVLGCTHYPLLMNSIVKHVPPGVRIVPQGEYVANSLQQYLQRHPEIDALCTKQGTARYLTTENKDKFKENAQIFLHEQIDCQHVSLE
;
A
#
# COMPACT_ATOMS: atom_id res chain seq x y z
N MET A 1 24.18 -10.05 -15.91
CA MET A 1 23.10 -10.76 -15.20
C MET A 1 23.20 -10.38 -13.74
N ASN A 2 22.14 -9.87 -13.15
CA ASN A 2 22.12 -9.55 -11.72
C ASN A 2 22.18 -10.87 -10.94
N ASN A 3 23.18 -10.99 -10.07
CA ASN A 3 23.40 -12.24 -9.32
C ASN A 3 22.68 -12.13 -7.95
N PHE A 4 21.34 -12.13 -7.97
CA PHE A 4 20.56 -12.09 -6.74
C PHE A 4 20.68 -13.39 -5.94
N PRO A 5 20.62 -13.35 -4.59
CA PRO A 5 20.63 -14.54 -3.75
C PRO A 5 19.53 -15.51 -4.16
N GLN A 6 19.87 -16.80 -4.26
CA GLN A 6 18.93 -17.87 -4.66
C GLN A 6 18.36 -18.65 -3.47
N GLN A 7 18.95 -18.48 -2.28
CA GLN A 7 18.45 -19.08 -1.05
C GLN A 7 17.13 -18.42 -0.61
N ALA A 8 16.31 -19.17 0.12
CA ALA A 8 15.09 -18.63 0.71
C ALA A 8 15.36 -17.37 1.54
N GLY A 9 14.46 -16.41 1.47
CA GLY A 9 14.61 -15.10 2.12
C GLY A 9 13.28 -14.54 2.60
N PRO A 10 13.28 -13.34 3.22
CA PRO A 10 12.06 -12.72 3.74
C PRO A 10 11.12 -12.27 2.62
N ILE A 11 9.84 -12.11 2.95
CA ILE A 11 8.90 -11.40 2.10
C ILE A 11 9.22 -9.89 2.19
N GLY A 12 9.52 -9.28 1.04
CA GLY A 12 9.77 -7.85 0.96
C GLY A 12 8.45 -7.05 1.01
N VAL A 13 8.43 -5.95 1.76
CA VAL A 13 7.32 -4.98 1.75
C VAL A 13 7.91 -3.61 1.49
N PHE A 14 7.54 -2.99 0.39
CA PHE A 14 8.01 -1.66 -0.01
C PHE A 14 6.91 -0.62 0.11
N ASP A 15 7.26 0.52 0.67
CA ASP A 15 6.42 1.73 0.66
C ASP A 15 7.26 2.99 0.40
N SER A 16 6.61 4.03 -0.09
CA SER A 16 7.25 5.34 -0.29
C SER A 16 7.62 6.06 1.00
N GLY A 17 7.14 5.59 2.15
CA GLY A 17 7.33 6.24 3.43
C GLY A 17 7.01 5.34 4.62
N TYR A 18 6.08 5.77 5.46
CA TYR A 18 5.66 5.07 6.68
C TYR A 18 4.35 4.29 6.50
N GLY A 19 3.48 4.73 5.59
CA GLY A 19 2.12 4.23 5.47
C GLY A 19 2.02 2.73 5.24
N GLY A 20 2.96 2.14 4.48
CA GLY A 20 3.03 0.70 4.24
C GLY A 20 3.23 -0.16 5.49
N LEU A 21 3.61 0.44 6.63
CA LEU A 21 3.65 -0.23 7.92
C LEU A 21 2.27 -0.71 8.36
N THR A 22 1.18 0.00 7.99
CA THR A 22 -0.20 -0.46 8.23
C THR A 22 -0.52 -1.74 7.44
N ILE A 23 0.00 -1.85 6.22
CA ILE A 23 -0.13 -3.05 5.38
C ILE A 23 0.69 -4.19 5.98
N LEU A 24 1.96 -3.94 6.33
CA LEU A 24 2.80 -4.94 6.98
C LEU A 24 2.19 -5.43 8.30
N HIS A 25 1.61 -4.54 9.11
CA HIS A 25 0.93 -4.90 10.34
C HIS A 25 -0.22 -5.89 10.07
N GLY A 26 -1.12 -5.59 9.12
CA GLY A 26 -2.21 -6.49 8.75
C GLY A 26 -1.71 -7.85 8.22
N ILE A 27 -0.63 -7.84 7.41
CA ILE A 27 -0.02 -9.08 6.93
C ILE A 27 0.55 -9.90 8.08
N ARG A 28 1.31 -9.28 9.01
CA ARG A 28 1.91 -9.98 10.17
C ARG A 28 0.87 -10.55 11.12
N GLN A 29 -0.27 -9.91 11.27
CA GLN A 29 -1.37 -10.44 12.09
C GLN A 29 -1.93 -11.75 11.52
N LEU A 30 -2.09 -11.87 10.21
CA LEU A 30 -2.65 -13.06 9.57
C LEU A 30 -1.58 -14.14 9.28
N LEU A 31 -0.36 -13.72 8.98
CA LEU A 31 0.75 -14.57 8.54
C LEU A 31 1.99 -14.37 9.42
N PRO A 32 1.88 -14.56 10.75
CA PRO A 32 2.95 -14.26 11.71
C PRO A 32 4.18 -15.18 11.57
N GLN A 33 4.06 -16.31 10.88
CA GLN A 33 5.13 -17.29 10.72
C GLN A 33 6.22 -16.87 9.74
N TYR A 34 5.94 -15.92 8.79
CA TYR A 34 6.92 -15.51 7.80
C TYR A 34 7.89 -14.45 8.32
N ASP A 35 9.08 -14.42 7.71
CA ASP A 35 10.00 -13.30 7.89
C ASP A 35 9.69 -12.19 6.91
N TYR A 36 9.81 -10.95 7.37
CA TYR A 36 9.53 -9.76 6.58
C TYR A 36 10.73 -8.82 6.52
N LEU A 37 10.90 -8.18 5.38
CA LEU A 37 11.83 -7.08 5.20
C LEU A 37 11.07 -5.87 4.67
N TYR A 38 10.84 -4.88 5.53
CA TYR A 38 10.24 -3.61 5.15
C TYR A 38 11.31 -2.68 4.58
N LEU A 39 10.96 -1.94 3.51
CA LEU A 39 11.76 -0.86 2.96
C LEU A 39 10.89 0.37 2.77
N GLY A 40 11.14 1.43 3.56
CA GLY A 40 10.54 2.75 3.41
C GLY A 40 11.47 3.72 2.70
N ASP A 41 11.01 4.27 1.57
CA ASP A 41 11.76 5.30 0.83
C ASP A 41 11.44 6.72 1.34
N ASN A 42 11.62 6.91 2.64
CA ASN A 42 11.22 8.10 3.38
C ASN A 42 11.93 9.38 2.93
N ALA A 43 13.21 9.28 2.52
CA ALA A 43 13.99 10.45 2.06
C ALA A 43 13.44 11.04 0.76
N ARG A 44 12.72 10.26 -0.06
CA ARG A 44 12.15 10.69 -1.34
C ARG A 44 10.61 10.83 -1.31
N ALA A 45 9.98 10.59 -0.16
CA ALA A 45 8.56 10.83 0.06
C ALA A 45 8.21 12.34 -0.11
N PRO A 46 6.95 12.69 -0.44
CA PRO A 46 5.85 11.82 -0.83
C PRO A 46 5.85 11.47 -2.33
N TYR A 47 5.30 10.30 -2.70
CA TYR A 47 5.17 9.88 -4.11
C TYR A 47 3.90 10.41 -4.79
N GLY A 48 2.88 10.77 -4.01
CA GLY A 48 1.58 11.18 -4.51
C GLY A 48 1.60 12.23 -5.62
N PRO A 49 2.32 13.36 -5.48
CA PRO A 49 2.38 14.43 -6.48
C PRO A 49 3.40 14.18 -7.62
N ARG A 50 4.26 13.14 -7.53
CA ARG A 50 5.34 12.93 -8.50
C ARG A 50 4.83 12.35 -9.82
N SER A 51 5.59 12.56 -10.91
CA SER A 51 5.29 11.98 -12.23
C SER A 51 5.34 10.45 -12.22
N PHE A 52 4.79 9.82 -13.26
CA PHE A 52 4.87 8.36 -13.45
C PHE A 52 6.30 7.87 -13.52
N ASP A 53 7.14 8.53 -14.32
CA ASP A 53 8.53 8.12 -14.53
C ASP A 53 9.36 8.18 -13.24
N VAL A 54 9.19 9.23 -12.44
CA VAL A 54 9.89 9.36 -11.15
C VAL A 54 9.46 8.27 -10.19
N VAL A 55 8.15 8.01 -10.04
CA VAL A 55 7.65 6.96 -9.17
C VAL A 55 8.09 5.59 -9.65
N TYR A 56 8.07 5.35 -10.97
CA TYR A 56 8.57 4.10 -11.54
C TYR A 56 10.05 3.88 -11.23
N GLN A 57 10.91 4.88 -11.48
CA GLN A 57 12.35 4.78 -11.22
C GLN A 57 12.63 4.47 -9.74
N PHE A 58 12.01 5.22 -8.82
CA PHE A 58 12.20 5.03 -7.39
C PHE A 58 11.71 3.66 -6.92
N THR A 59 10.54 3.23 -7.38
CA THR A 59 9.99 1.91 -7.04
C THR A 59 10.87 0.78 -7.59
N ARG A 60 11.37 0.93 -8.83
CA ARG A 60 12.26 -0.05 -9.44
C ARG A 60 13.56 -0.22 -8.65
N GLN A 61 14.18 0.89 -8.22
CA GLN A 61 15.38 0.86 -7.37
C GLN A 61 15.12 0.13 -6.05
N ALA A 62 13.99 0.41 -5.40
CA ALA A 62 13.59 -0.26 -4.17
C ALA A 62 13.35 -1.77 -4.38
N VAL A 63 12.71 -2.17 -5.47
CA VAL A 63 12.50 -3.58 -5.82
C VAL A 63 13.82 -4.29 -6.04
N VAL A 64 14.76 -3.69 -6.79
CA VAL A 64 16.11 -4.24 -7.01
C VAL A 64 16.81 -4.41 -5.67
N LYS A 65 16.76 -3.39 -4.79
CA LYS A 65 17.37 -3.44 -3.47
C LYS A 65 16.82 -4.58 -2.61
N LEU A 66 15.51 -4.79 -2.61
CA LEU A 66 14.89 -5.91 -1.89
C LEU A 66 15.28 -7.28 -2.49
N PHE A 67 15.45 -7.37 -3.80
CA PHE A 67 15.98 -8.58 -4.45
C PHE A 67 17.42 -8.86 -4.04
N GLU A 68 18.28 -7.83 -3.93
CA GLU A 68 19.65 -7.94 -3.41
C GLU A 68 19.68 -8.43 -1.96
N GLN A 69 18.66 -8.08 -1.17
CA GLN A 69 18.47 -8.54 0.21
C GLN A 69 17.88 -9.97 0.32
N GLY A 70 17.69 -10.65 -0.80
CA GLY A 70 17.22 -12.04 -0.85
C GLY A 70 15.70 -12.21 -0.92
N CYS A 71 14.91 -11.15 -1.05
CA CYS A 71 13.46 -11.28 -1.20
C CYS A 71 13.11 -11.94 -2.54
N HIS A 72 12.35 -13.02 -2.53
CA HIS A 72 11.80 -13.65 -3.75
C HIS A 72 10.39 -13.15 -4.08
N LEU A 73 9.68 -12.68 -3.07
CA LEU A 73 8.35 -12.09 -3.15
C LEU A 73 8.37 -10.70 -2.54
N ILE A 74 7.89 -9.70 -3.28
CA ILE A 74 7.78 -8.31 -2.82
C ILE A 74 6.34 -7.86 -2.94
N ILE A 75 5.83 -7.22 -1.89
CA ILE A 75 4.56 -6.51 -1.87
C ILE A 75 4.85 -5.01 -1.96
N ILE A 76 4.36 -4.34 -3.01
CA ILE A 76 4.37 -2.88 -3.08
C ILE A 76 3.21 -2.38 -2.21
N GLY A 77 3.50 -2.02 -0.96
CA GLY A 77 2.55 -1.54 0.04
C GLY A 77 2.05 -0.11 -0.20
N CYS A 78 2.66 0.63 -1.12
CA CYS A 78 2.26 1.98 -1.51
C CYS A 78 1.23 1.96 -2.65
N ASN A 79 0.07 2.61 -2.46
CA ASN A 79 -0.95 2.72 -3.51
C ASN A 79 -0.43 3.49 -4.74
N THR A 80 0.26 4.61 -4.54
CA THR A 80 0.82 5.40 -5.63
C THR A 80 1.86 4.62 -6.43
N ALA A 81 2.74 3.89 -5.75
CA ALA A 81 3.74 3.04 -6.41
C ALA A 81 3.08 1.85 -7.13
N SER A 82 2.10 1.18 -6.50
CA SER A 82 1.31 0.11 -7.12
C SER A 82 0.60 0.60 -8.40
N ALA A 83 0.03 1.80 -8.34
CA ALA A 83 -0.71 2.40 -9.47
C ALA A 83 0.20 2.80 -10.64
N LYS A 84 1.39 3.34 -10.35
CA LYS A 84 2.26 3.96 -11.34
C LYS A 84 3.42 3.08 -11.81
N ALA A 85 3.89 2.14 -11.00
CA ALA A 85 5.12 1.41 -11.29
C ALA A 85 4.93 -0.10 -11.48
N LEU A 86 4.00 -0.73 -10.76
CA LEU A 86 3.90 -2.19 -10.68
C LEU A 86 3.83 -2.86 -12.05
N ARG A 87 2.95 -2.39 -12.93
CA ARG A 87 2.75 -3.00 -14.26
C ARG A 87 4.01 -2.95 -15.12
N SER A 88 4.72 -1.81 -15.10
CA SER A 88 5.98 -1.67 -15.82
C SER A 88 7.06 -2.59 -15.26
N ILE A 89 7.16 -2.70 -13.93
CA ILE A 89 8.09 -3.61 -13.27
C ILE A 89 7.77 -5.06 -13.65
N GLN A 90 6.52 -5.48 -13.57
CA GLN A 90 6.13 -6.86 -13.88
C GLN A 90 6.36 -7.21 -15.35
N GLN A 91 6.08 -6.30 -16.28
CA GLN A 91 6.09 -6.61 -17.71
C GLN A 91 7.45 -6.35 -18.38
N ARG A 92 8.22 -5.40 -17.89
CA ARG A 92 9.47 -4.94 -18.52
C ARG A 92 10.71 -5.37 -17.73
N ASP A 93 10.68 -5.20 -16.40
CA ASP A 93 11.88 -5.40 -15.59
C ASP A 93 12.03 -6.85 -15.12
N LEU A 94 11.00 -7.46 -14.56
CA LEU A 94 11.09 -8.82 -14.02
C LEU A 94 11.63 -9.86 -15.02
N PRO A 95 11.20 -9.87 -16.29
CA PRO A 95 11.73 -10.83 -17.27
C PRO A 95 13.25 -10.73 -17.48
N SER A 96 13.81 -9.52 -17.31
CA SER A 96 15.24 -9.26 -17.47
C SER A 96 16.04 -9.32 -16.17
N LEU A 97 15.41 -9.05 -15.03
CA LEU A 97 16.03 -9.09 -13.72
C LEU A 97 16.10 -10.52 -13.17
N ASP A 98 14.97 -11.13 -12.95
CA ASP A 98 14.81 -12.53 -12.53
C ASP A 98 13.32 -12.94 -12.67
N ALA A 99 13.01 -13.72 -13.72
CA ALA A 99 11.66 -14.15 -14.03
C ALA A 99 11.03 -15.09 -12.97
N LYS A 100 11.82 -15.62 -12.03
CA LYS A 100 11.34 -16.48 -10.93
C LYS A 100 10.84 -15.68 -9.75
N ARG A 101 11.21 -14.39 -9.63
CA ARG A 101 10.78 -13.53 -8.54
C ARG A 101 9.40 -12.93 -8.80
N ARG A 102 8.74 -12.45 -7.76
CA ARG A 102 7.38 -11.91 -7.84
C ARG A 102 7.31 -10.55 -7.18
N VAL A 103 6.58 -9.66 -7.82
CA VAL A 103 6.22 -8.34 -7.26
C VAL A 103 4.71 -8.20 -7.37
N LEU A 104 4.05 -8.00 -6.25
CA LEU A 104 2.60 -7.83 -6.14
C LEU A 104 2.28 -6.43 -5.63
N GLY A 105 1.09 -5.94 -5.94
CA GLY A 105 0.59 -4.65 -5.45
C GLY A 105 -0.65 -4.81 -4.59
N ILE A 106 -1.09 -3.72 -3.97
CA ILE A 106 -2.21 -3.71 -3.02
C ILE A 106 -3.54 -3.24 -3.61
N ILE A 107 -3.56 -2.75 -4.85
CA ILE A 107 -4.80 -2.29 -5.50
C ILE A 107 -5.69 -3.48 -5.87
N ARG A 108 -5.11 -4.48 -6.53
CA ARG A 108 -5.87 -5.63 -7.02
C ARG A 108 -6.56 -6.45 -5.92
N PRO A 109 -5.92 -6.78 -4.78
CA PRO A 109 -6.58 -7.43 -3.65
C PRO A 109 -7.84 -6.71 -3.17
N THR A 110 -7.77 -5.38 -3.09
CA THR A 110 -8.91 -4.54 -2.71
C THR A 110 -10.00 -4.56 -3.79
N ALA A 111 -9.62 -4.47 -5.07
CA ALA A 111 -10.56 -4.52 -6.18
C ALA A 111 -11.31 -5.87 -6.25
N GLU A 112 -10.63 -6.98 -6.00
CA GLU A 112 -11.22 -8.34 -5.97
C GLU A 112 -12.28 -8.50 -4.87
N SER A 113 -12.14 -7.78 -3.75
CA SER A 113 -13.07 -7.85 -2.63
C SER A 113 -14.30 -6.95 -2.81
N ILE A 114 -14.21 -5.91 -3.64
CA ILE A 114 -15.18 -4.81 -3.68
C ILE A 114 -16.58 -5.26 -4.10
N GLY A 115 -16.69 -6.27 -4.96
CA GLY A 115 -17.96 -6.79 -5.43
C GLY A 115 -18.86 -7.34 -4.33
N ASN A 116 -18.28 -7.79 -3.22
CA ASN A 116 -19.00 -8.30 -2.03
C ASN A 116 -19.21 -7.23 -0.95
N LEU A 117 -18.67 -6.02 -1.17
CA LEU A 117 -18.69 -4.94 -0.18
C LEU A 117 -19.69 -3.83 -0.51
N THR A 118 -20.20 -3.80 -1.73
CA THR A 118 -21.21 -2.85 -2.20
C THR A 118 -22.51 -3.57 -2.58
N ASN A 119 -23.64 -3.00 -2.19
CA ASN A 119 -24.98 -3.43 -2.59
C ASN A 119 -25.53 -2.57 -3.73
N THR A 120 -25.27 -1.26 -3.70
CA THR A 120 -25.72 -0.30 -4.70
C THR A 120 -24.93 -0.36 -5.99
N ARG A 121 -23.75 -1.01 -5.98
CA ARG A 121 -22.76 -1.03 -7.07
C ARG A 121 -22.15 0.36 -7.35
N HIS A 122 -22.15 1.25 -6.35
CA HIS A 122 -21.51 2.57 -6.38
C HIS A 122 -20.42 2.65 -5.29
N VAL A 123 -19.18 2.87 -5.71
CA VAL A 123 -18.00 2.81 -4.84
C VAL A 123 -17.20 4.10 -4.92
N GLY A 124 -16.87 4.66 -3.77
CA GLY A 124 -15.97 5.78 -3.62
C GLY A 124 -14.52 5.35 -3.39
N ILE A 125 -13.56 6.06 -3.98
CA ILE A 125 -12.13 5.86 -3.72
C ILE A 125 -11.55 7.16 -3.19
N LEU A 126 -11.12 7.17 -1.93
CA LEU A 126 -10.33 8.26 -1.36
C LEU A 126 -8.85 7.89 -1.48
N ALA A 127 -8.05 8.68 -2.20
CA ALA A 127 -6.64 8.35 -2.46
C ALA A 127 -5.78 9.60 -2.71
N THR A 128 -4.48 9.39 -2.91
CA THR A 128 -3.58 10.46 -3.34
C THR A 128 -3.93 10.93 -4.76
N GLU A 129 -3.53 12.14 -5.11
CA GLU A 129 -3.73 12.68 -6.46
C GLU A 129 -3.15 11.75 -7.54
N GLY A 130 -1.95 11.21 -7.30
CA GLY A 130 -1.30 10.30 -8.23
C GLY A 130 -2.05 8.99 -8.42
N THR A 131 -2.63 8.42 -7.37
CA THR A 131 -3.45 7.20 -7.44
C THR A 131 -4.75 7.47 -8.21
N ILE A 132 -5.44 8.59 -7.94
CA ILE A 132 -6.67 8.96 -8.67
C ILE A 132 -6.37 9.21 -10.14
N LYS A 133 -5.35 10.01 -10.47
CA LYS A 133 -4.97 10.29 -11.88
C LYS A 133 -4.53 9.06 -12.67
N SER A 134 -4.04 8.02 -12.01
CA SER A 134 -3.66 6.77 -12.67
C SER A 134 -4.84 5.95 -13.15
N ASP A 135 -6.02 6.20 -12.60
CA ASP A 135 -7.27 5.47 -12.84
C ASP A 135 -7.21 3.96 -12.50
N SER A 136 -6.17 3.52 -11.82
CA SER A 136 -5.87 2.10 -11.58
C SER A 136 -6.98 1.38 -10.81
N TYR A 137 -7.60 2.01 -9.81
CA TYR A 137 -8.72 1.41 -9.08
C TYR A 137 -9.93 1.17 -9.98
N ARG A 138 -10.34 2.19 -10.76
CA ARG A 138 -11.48 2.05 -11.67
C ARG A 138 -11.22 0.95 -12.70
N LEU A 139 -10.03 0.94 -13.31
CA LEU A 139 -9.65 -0.06 -14.30
C LEU A 139 -9.62 -1.49 -13.72
N GLU A 140 -9.07 -1.69 -12.53
CA GLU A 140 -9.04 -3.03 -11.92
C GLU A 140 -10.42 -3.48 -11.42
N ILE A 141 -11.24 -2.59 -10.85
CA ILE A 141 -12.60 -2.90 -10.43
C ILE A 141 -13.47 -3.25 -11.64
N GLN A 142 -13.45 -2.43 -12.70
CA GLN A 142 -14.28 -2.65 -13.89
C GLN A 142 -13.92 -3.90 -14.70
N LYS A 143 -12.67 -4.37 -14.62
CA LYS A 143 -12.30 -5.68 -15.21
C LYS A 143 -12.99 -6.85 -14.52
N LEU A 144 -13.22 -6.75 -13.22
CA LEU A 144 -13.81 -7.82 -12.40
C LEU A 144 -15.32 -7.67 -12.27
N PHE A 145 -15.77 -6.42 -12.19
CA PHE A 145 -17.17 -6.01 -11.96
C PHE A 145 -17.52 -4.83 -12.87
N PRO A 146 -17.85 -5.09 -14.16
CA PRO A 146 -18.13 -4.04 -15.14
C PRO A 146 -19.33 -3.14 -14.80
N ASP A 147 -20.21 -3.62 -13.94
CA ASP A 147 -21.41 -2.94 -13.46
C ASP A 147 -21.18 -2.00 -12.28
N ILE A 148 -19.98 -2.00 -11.68
CA ILE A 148 -19.65 -1.09 -10.58
C ILE A 148 -19.25 0.29 -11.10
N VAL A 149 -19.97 1.30 -10.62
CA VAL A 149 -19.63 2.72 -10.80
C VAL A 149 -18.57 3.12 -9.77
N VAL A 150 -17.45 3.66 -10.21
CA VAL A 150 -16.33 4.05 -9.34
C VAL A 150 -16.12 5.56 -9.40
N GLN A 151 -16.24 6.23 -8.26
CA GLN A 151 -15.95 7.66 -8.09
C GLN A 151 -14.67 7.85 -7.29
N GLY A 152 -13.68 8.54 -7.90
CA GLY A 152 -12.41 8.85 -7.26
C GLY A 152 -12.37 10.27 -6.70
N MET A 153 -11.84 10.43 -5.48
CA MET A 153 -11.60 11.73 -4.84
C MET A 153 -10.17 11.82 -4.32
N ALA A 154 -9.43 12.81 -4.82
CA ALA A 154 -8.06 13.06 -4.35
C ALA A 154 -8.07 13.76 -2.98
N CYS A 155 -7.23 13.28 -2.06
CA CYS A 155 -7.05 13.80 -0.71
C CYS A 155 -5.58 14.22 -0.47
N PRO A 156 -5.10 15.30 -1.09
CA PRO A 156 -3.66 15.61 -1.16
C PRO A 156 -3.02 15.93 0.20
N LEU A 157 -3.80 16.37 1.20
CA LEU A 157 -3.27 16.76 2.53
C LEU A 157 -3.30 15.63 3.55
N TRP A 158 -4.08 14.57 3.34
CA TRP A 158 -4.34 13.57 4.38
C TRP A 158 -3.08 12.81 4.82
N ALA A 159 -2.21 12.44 3.90
CA ALA A 159 -0.97 11.77 4.26
C ALA A 159 -0.05 12.70 5.07
N ALA A 160 0.09 13.96 4.66
CA ALA A 160 0.92 14.94 5.37
C ALA A 160 0.40 15.24 6.78
N ILE A 161 -0.92 15.31 6.98
CA ILE A 161 -1.56 15.47 8.30
C ILE A 161 -1.20 14.29 9.22
N VAL A 162 -1.25 13.06 8.70
CA VAL A 162 -0.88 11.86 9.45
C VAL A 162 0.61 11.89 9.82
N GLU A 163 1.49 12.18 8.86
CA GLU A 163 2.94 12.25 9.09
C GLU A 163 3.36 13.37 10.05
N ALA A 164 2.56 14.44 10.13
CA ALA A 164 2.74 15.51 11.11
C ALA A 164 2.21 15.15 12.51
N ASN A 165 1.70 13.92 12.71
CA ASN A 165 1.05 13.47 13.96
C ASN A 165 -0.16 14.34 14.36
N GLU A 166 -0.89 14.84 13.35
CA GLU A 166 -2.05 15.74 13.52
C GLU A 166 -3.38 15.03 13.15
N ALA A 167 -3.41 13.71 13.15
CA ALA A 167 -4.56 12.91 12.69
C ALA A 167 -5.85 13.19 13.48
N ASP A 168 -5.76 13.51 14.76
CA ASP A 168 -6.89 13.81 15.65
C ASP A 168 -7.14 15.32 15.83
N SER A 169 -6.44 16.20 15.07
CA SER A 169 -6.60 17.64 15.16
C SER A 169 -7.91 18.14 14.53
N PRO A 170 -8.42 19.31 14.95
CA PRO A 170 -9.55 19.96 14.28
C PRO A 170 -9.28 20.25 12.79
N GLY A 171 -8.01 20.47 12.41
CA GLY A 171 -7.59 20.64 11.03
C GLY A 171 -7.78 19.36 10.21
N ALA A 172 -7.41 18.21 10.78
CA ALA A 172 -7.67 16.90 10.16
C ALA A 172 -9.17 16.68 9.95
N ASP A 173 -9.98 16.90 10.98
CA ASP A 173 -11.44 16.75 10.92
C ASP A 173 -12.06 17.59 9.79
N TYR A 174 -11.63 18.85 9.66
CA TYR A 174 -12.09 19.73 8.57
C TYR A 174 -11.75 19.17 7.18
N PHE A 175 -10.49 18.76 6.95
CA PHE A 175 -10.07 18.29 5.65
C PHE A 175 -10.68 16.92 5.32
N VAL A 176 -10.87 16.05 6.30
CA VAL A 176 -11.53 14.75 6.14
C VAL A 176 -13.00 14.97 5.75
N LYS A 177 -13.75 15.76 6.54
CA LYS A 177 -15.14 16.13 6.24
C LYS A 177 -15.29 16.69 4.83
N LYS A 178 -14.45 17.67 4.46
CA LYS A 178 -14.50 18.31 3.15
C LYS A 178 -14.41 17.33 1.99
N ARG A 179 -13.56 16.30 2.10
CA ARG A 179 -13.37 15.32 1.00
C ARG A 179 -14.48 14.29 0.96
N ILE A 180 -14.93 13.81 2.10
CA ILE A 180 -16.07 12.89 2.21
C ILE A 180 -17.34 13.54 1.67
N ASP A 181 -17.66 14.76 2.11
CA ASP A 181 -18.81 15.53 1.61
C ASP A 181 -18.75 15.75 0.10
N SER A 182 -17.55 16.03 -0.43
CA SER A 182 -17.37 16.23 -1.87
C SER A 182 -17.58 14.94 -2.65
N LEU A 183 -17.05 13.82 -2.18
CA LEU A 183 -17.23 12.51 -2.80
C LEU A 183 -18.72 12.12 -2.84
N LEU A 184 -19.41 12.20 -1.70
CA LEU A 184 -20.82 11.81 -1.59
C LEU A 184 -21.78 12.74 -2.33
N ARG A 185 -21.40 14.03 -2.55
CA ARG A 185 -22.15 14.93 -3.43
C ARG A 185 -22.00 14.58 -4.91
N THR A 186 -20.84 14.04 -5.30
CA THR A 186 -20.61 13.61 -6.69
C THR A 186 -21.47 12.39 -7.04
N ASP A 187 -21.63 11.49 -6.07
CA ASP A 187 -22.44 10.28 -6.24
C ASP A 187 -23.08 9.89 -4.90
N PRO A 188 -24.37 10.26 -4.68
CA PRO A 188 -25.09 9.94 -3.43
C PRO A 188 -25.43 8.46 -3.25
N GLN A 189 -25.22 7.61 -4.27
CA GLN A 189 -25.50 6.18 -4.21
C GLN A 189 -24.30 5.37 -3.64
N ILE A 190 -23.17 6.01 -3.38
CA ILE A 190 -21.99 5.34 -2.82
C ILE A 190 -22.35 4.69 -1.46
N ASP A 191 -22.17 3.39 -1.37
CA ASP A 191 -22.34 2.59 -0.16
C ASP A 191 -21.06 1.90 0.34
N ALA A 192 -19.95 2.04 -0.39
CA ALA A 192 -18.62 1.59 0.03
C ALA A 192 -17.55 2.62 -0.35
N ILE A 193 -16.64 2.93 0.58
CA ILE A 193 -15.54 3.87 0.39
C ILE A 193 -14.22 3.16 0.67
N VAL A 194 -13.37 3.04 -0.34
CA VAL A 194 -12.02 2.48 -0.23
C VAL A 194 -11.04 3.56 0.24
N LEU A 195 -10.25 3.23 1.24
CA LEU A 195 -9.12 4.05 1.69
C LEU A 195 -7.88 3.70 0.85
N GLY A 196 -7.76 4.31 -0.33
CA GLY A 196 -6.72 4.05 -1.33
C GLY A 196 -5.38 4.72 -1.04
N CYS A 197 -5.05 4.90 0.23
CA CYS A 197 -3.74 5.32 0.72
C CYS A 197 -3.49 4.69 2.09
N THR A 198 -2.29 4.19 2.29
CA THR A 198 -1.85 3.46 3.48
C THR A 198 -1.80 4.30 4.77
N HIS A 199 -1.79 5.62 4.65
CA HIS A 199 -1.88 6.55 5.78
C HIS A 199 -3.31 6.72 6.32
N TYR A 200 -4.32 6.55 5.46
CA TYR A 200 -5.70 6.96 5.79
C TYR A 200 -6.36 6.16 6.91
N PRO A 201 -5.99 4.90 7.20
CA PRO A 201 -6.48 4.22 8.41
C PRO A 201 -6.20 4.97 9.73
N LEU A 202 -5.15 5.80 9.80
CA LEU A 202 -4.84 6.60 10.98
C LEU A 202 -5.80 7.80 11.17
N LEU A 203 -6.56 8.16 10.13
CA LEU A 203 -7.64 9.16 10.19
C LEU A 203 -9.01 8.55 10.50
N MET A 204 -9.07 7.26 10.89
CA MET A 204 -10.33 6.52 11.02
C MET A 204 -11.32 7.20 11.96
N ASN A 205 -10.87 7.76 13.07
CA ASN A 205 -11.73 8.50 14.01
C ASN A 205 -12.51 9.63 13.32
N SER A 206 -11.83 10.40 12.50
CA SER A 206 -12.45 11.50 11.74
C SER A 206 -13.28 10.97 10.56
N ILE A 207 -12.80 9.92 9.86
CA ILE A 207 -13.54 9.34 8.73
C ILE A 207 -14.89 8.78 9.17
N VAL A 208 -14.93 7.96 10.22
CA VAL A 208 -16.18 7.37 10.75
C VAL A 208 -17.18 8.44 11.17
N LYS A 209 -16.71 9.56 11.74
CA LYS A 209 -17.56 10.67 12.16
C LYS A 209 -18.31 11.32 10.99
N HIS A 210 -17.73 11.33 9.78
CA HIS A 210 -18.27 12.05 8.63
C HIS A 210 -18.84 11.13 7.53
N VAL A 211 -18.62 9.83 7.61
CA VAL A 211 -19.23 8.86 6.71
C VAL A 211 -20.64 8.54 7.20
N PRO A 212 -21.68 8.65 6.36
CA PRO A 212 -23.06 8.37 6.77
C PRO A 212 -23.24 6.91 7.21
N PRO A 213 -24.21 6.65 8.13
CA PRO A 213 -24.63 5.28 8.44
C PRO A 213 -25.01 4.50 7.18
N GLY A 214 -24.54 3.25 7.08
CA GLY A 214 -24.82 2.38 5.93
C GLY A 214 -23.75 2.44 4.84
N VAL A 215 -22.85 3.42 4.84
CA VAL A 215 -21.69 3.45 3.94
C VAL A 215 -20.52 2.71 4.59
N ARG A 216 -20.04 1.66 3.94
CA ARG A 216 -18.92 0.83 4.42
C ARG A 216 -17.58 1.49 4.15
N ILE A 217 -16.73 1.56 5.16
CA ILE A 217 -15.34 1.99 5.01
C ILE A 217 -14.47 0.75 4.80
N VAL A 218 -13.60 0.77 3.78
CA VAL A 218 -12.78 -0.36 3.34
C VAL A 218 -11.30 0.00 3.47
N PRO A 219 -10.65 -0.24 4.64
CA PRO A 219 -9.20 -0.20 4.78
C PRO A 219 -8.59 -1.43 4.12
N GLN A 220 -7.33 -1.32 3.64
CA GLN A 220 -6.75 -2.33 2.76
C GLN A 220 -6.04 -3.50 3.46
N GLY A 221 -5.55 -3.30 4.69
CA GLY A 221 -4.63 -4.23 5.35
C GLY A 221 -5.10 -5.68 5.36
N GLU A 222 -6.35 -5.91 5.77
CA GLU A 222 -6.96 -7.24 5.83
C GLU A 222 -7.10 -7.90 4.44
N TYR A 223 -7.57 -7.15 3.45
CA TYR A 223 -7.77 -7.67 2.09
C TYR A 223 -6.45 -8.04 1.44
N VAL A 224 -5.41 -7.25 1.65
CA VAL A 224 -4.05 -7.53 1.18
C VAL A 224 -3.49 -8.78 1.88
N ALA A 225 -3.67 -8.92 3.18
CA ALA A 225 -3.20 -10.07 3.94
C ALA A 225 -3.89 -11.37 3.50
N ASN A 226 -5.22 -11.36 3.34
CA ASN A 226 -5.99 -12.50 2.85
C ASN A 226 -5.58 -12.89 1.42
N SER A 227 -5.40 -11.92 0.53
CA SER A 227 -4.96 -12.16 -0.84
C SER A 227 -3.55 -12.76 -0.89
N LEU A 228 -2.63 -12.27 -0.05
CA LEU A 228 -1.28 -12.82 0.07
C LEU A 228 -1.31 -14.27 0.57
N GLN A 229 -2.13 -14.59 1.58
CA GLN A 229 -2.30 -15.95 2.07
C GLN A 229 -2.76 -16.90 0.97
N GLN A 230 -3.81 -16.50 0.22
CA GLN A 230 -4.32 -17.30 -0.90
C GLN A 230 -3.29 -17.41 -2.04
N TYR A 231 -2.50 -16.36 -2.27
CA TYR A 231 -1.44 -16.38 -3.27
C TYR A 231 -0.37 -17.43 -2.91
N LEU A 232 0.14 -17.44 -1.68
CA LEU A 232 1.14 -18.40 -1.20
C LEU A 232 0.61 -19.84 -1.23
N GLN A 233 -0.67 -20.06 -0.91
CA GLN A 233 -1.31 -21.38 -1.01
C GLN A 233 -1.37 -21.89 -2.46
N ARG A 234 -1.59 -21.00 -3.44
CA ARG A 234 -1.65 -21.35 -4.88
C ARG A 234 -0.27 -21.44 -5.52
N HIS A 235 0.76 -20.91 -4.88
CA HIS A 235 2.14 -20.82 -5.37
C HIS A 235 3.13 -21.44 -4.36
N PRO A 236 3.08 -22.78 -4.14
CA PRO A 236 3.95 -23.43 -3.17
C PRO A 236 5.43 -23.29 -3.51
N GLU A 237 5.77 -23.11 -4.80
CA GLU A 237 7.12 -22.81 -5.25
C GLU A 237 7.65 -21.46 -4.76
N ILE A 238 6.78 -20.47 -4.58
CA ILE A 238 7.14 -19.17 -4.00
C ILE A 238 7.13 -19.25 -2.48
N ASP A 239 6.15 -19.94 -1.89
CA ASP A 239 6.07 -20.15 -0.45
C ASP A 239 7.32 -20.84 0.10
N ALA A 240 7.86 -21.83 -0.61
CA ALA A 240 9.10 -22.53 -0.24
C ALA A 240 10.35 -21.62 -0.25
N LEU A 241 10.30 -20.51 -0.98
CA LEU A 241 11.37 -19.52 -1.04
C LEU A 241 11.20 -18.39 0.02
N CYS A 242 10.14 -18.43 0.83
CA CYS A 242 9.90 -17.49 1.91
C CYS A 242 10.32 -18.09 3.26
N THR A 243 11.23 -17.44 3.97
CA THR A 243 11.67 -17.89 5.30
C THR A 243 10.58 -17.70 6.35
N LYS A 244 10.58 -18.57 7.38
CA LYS A 244 9.48 -18.71 8.36
C LYS A 244 10.02 -18.78 9.79
N GLN A 245 10.53 -17.65 10.31
CA GLN A 245 11.00 -17.51 11.69
C GLN A 245 10.17 -16.46 12.49
N GLY A 246 9.20 -15.81 11.83
CA GLY A 246 8.34 -14.81 12.44
C GLY A 246 9.04 -13.47 12.73
N THR A 247 10.13 -13.17 12.03
CA THR A 247 10.92 -11.95 12.25
C THR A 247 10.53 -10.82 11.30
N ALA A 248 10.80 -9.56 11.72
CA ALA A 248 10.65 -8.41 10.85
C ALA A 248 11.88 -7.50 10.97
N ARG A 249 12.44 -7.13 9.82
CA ARG A 249 13.53 -6.15 9.70
C ARG A 249 13.06 -4.94 8.92
N TYR A 250 13.62 -3.78 9.25
CA TYR A 250 13.20 -2.50 8.68
C TYR A 250 14.39 -1.77 8.06
N LEU A 251 14.21 -1.33 6.83
CA LEU A 251 15.14 -0.50 6.09
C LEU A 251 14.51 0.86 5.78
N THR A 252 15.29 1.92 5.84
CA THR A 252 14.85 3.26 5.47
C THR A 252 15.93 4.00 4.69
N THR A 253 15.52 4.89 3.79
CA THR A 253 16.41 5.84 3.12
C THR A 253 16.59 7.14 3.89
N GLU A 254 15.86 7.33 5.00
CA GLU A 254 15.92 8.49 5.89
C GLU A 254 16.83 8.20 7.11
N ASN A 255 17.09 9.22 7.93
CA ASN A 255 17.73 9.07 9.22
C ASN A 255 17.00 8.03 10.09
N LYS A 256 17.77 7.13 10.72
CA LYS A 256 17.22 6.00 11.50
C LYS A 256 16.38 6.44 12.69
N ASP A 257 16.82 7.45 13.42
CA ASP A 257 16.12 7.89 14.63
C ASP A 257 14.78 8.53 14.26
N LYS A 258 14.76 9.37 13.22
CA LYS A 258 13.54 9.94 12.67
C LYS A 258 12.58 8.86 12.14
N PHE A 259 13.12 7.81 11.51
CA PHE A 259 12.29 6.70 11.05
C PHE A 259 11.65 5.96 12.22
N LYS A 260 12.41 5.63 13.27
CA LYS A 260 11.92 4.93 14.46
C LYS A 260 10.80 5.71 15.18
N GLU A 261 11.02 7.01 15.38
CA GLU A 261 10.04 7.89 16.01
C GLU A 261 8.71 7.90 15.24
N ASN A 262 8.77 8.13 13.95
CA ASN A 262 7.56 8.17 13.13
C ASN A 262 6.92 6.79 12.93
N ALA A 263 7.69 5.72 12.78
CA ALA A 263 7.16 4.37 12.61
C ALA A 263 6.33 3.92 13.82
N GLN A 264 6.63 4.43 15.02
CA GLN A 264 5.87 4.15 16.23
C GLN A 264 4.40 4.61 16.13
N ILE A 265 4.12 5.68 15.37
CA ILE A 265 2.76 6.18 15.11
C ILE A 265 1.92 5.13 14.37
N PHE A 266 2.56 4.36 13.49
CA PHE A 266 1.89 3.38 12.62
C PHE A 266 1.85 1.98 13.21
N LEU A 267 2.86 1.59 13.99
CA LEU A 267 3.00 0.22 14.50
C LEU A 267 2.61 0.08 15.97
N HIS A 268 2.61 1.20 16.73
CA HIS A 268 2.44 1.21 18.19
C HIS A 268 3.45 0.34 18.93
N GLU A 269 4.59 0.03 18.30
CA GLU A 269 5.72 -0.71 18.85
C GLU A 269 7.05 0.00 18.52
N GLN A 270 8.06 -0.19 19.38
CA GLN A 270 9.42 0.26 19.08
C GLN A 270 10.10 -0.74 18.15
N ILE A 271 10.73 -0.21 17.12
CA ILE A 271 11.45 -1.02 16.13
C ILE A 271 12.90 -0.56 16.00
N ASP A 272 13.78 -1.45 15.56
CA ASP A 272 15.10 -1.09 15.06
C ASP A 272 15.13 -1.09 13.54
N CYS A 273 15.96 -0.22 12.95
CA CYS A 273 16.05 -0.10 11.50
C CYS A 273 17.48 0.15 11.02
N GLN A 274 17.71 -0.14 9.74
CA GLN A 274 18.97 0.12 9.06
C GLN A 274 18.77 1.16 7.96
N HIS A 275 19.73 2.07 7.84
CA HIS A 275 19.75 3.01 6.71
C HIS A 275 20.27 2.30 5.45
N VAL A 276 19.63 2.58 4.30
CA VAL A 276 20.08 2.12 2.98
C VAL A 276 20.02 3.24 1.96
N SER A 277 20.92 3.21 0.99
CA SER A 277 20.85 4.07 -0.19
C SER A 277 20.18 3.31 -1.33
N LEU A 278 19.39 4.03 -2.13
CA LEU A 278 18.76 3.56 -3.37
C LEU A 278 19.32 4.41 -4.52
N GLU A 279 20.33 3.86 -5.19
CA GLU A 279 20.94 4.48 -6.38
C GLU A 279 20.32 3.99 -7.68
#